data_a05eafdfd5e3db09b39fcf6725bd8621
#
_entry.id   a05eafdfd5e3db09b39fcf6725bd8621
#
_cell.length_a   1.000
_cell.length_b   1.000
_cell.length_c   1.000
_cell.angle_alpha   90.00
_cell.angle_beta   90.00
_cell.angle_gamma   90.00
#
_symmetry.space_group_name_H-M   'P 1'
#
loop_
_entity.id
_entity.type
_entity.pdbx_description
1 polymer ?
#
loop_
_entity_poly.entity_id
_entity_poly.type
_entity_poly.pdbx_seq_one_letter_code
_entity_poly.pdbx_strand_id
1 'polypeptide(L)'
;MLNTAIDTLKEQEHKTRIGTAIFWTILSIIFIAGGAIPPVVVGALLLVIGVLTASKQVNIGNLKMPNVDFAEMQAKKLNNKIFLPSIVIAVGSLVIAQFTSLSGTVAIGIASVAAVITTFLVLKAKPKHLVEDSNRMVQSVGSTSILPQLLAALGTVFTAAGVGDVISSGISNFIPEGNILAGVIAYCVGMAVFTMIMGNAFAAFSVITVGIGLPFVFAQGANVAIAGALALTAGYCGTLLTPMAANFNVMPAALLETKDKNVVMKCQSLFAIILLVIHIALMYFLAF
;
A
#
# COMPACT_ATOMS: atom_id res chain seq x y z
N MET A 1 8.84 0.44 -15.25
CA MET A 1 10.02 0.96 -14.50
C MET A 1 11.27 1.01 -15.37
N LEU A 2 11.81 -0.09 -15.92
CA LEU A 2 13.02 -0.01 -16.76
C LEU A 2 12.82 0.85 -18.01
N ASN A 3 11.71 0.67 -18.72
CA ASN A 3 11.34 1.57 -19.84
C ASN A 3 11.21 3.02 -19.37
N THR A 4 10.66 3.27 -18.21
CA THR A 4 10.55 4.62 -17.64
C THR A 4 11.92 5.24 -17.38
N ALA A 5 12.88 4.46 -16.87
CA ALA A 5 14.26 4.91 -16.69
C ALA A 5 14.89 5.31 -18.03
N ILE A 6 14.71 4.49 -19.07
CA ILE A 6 15.24 4.74 -20.43
C ILE A 6 14.58 5.98 -21.05
N ASP A 7 13.27 6.11 -20.93
CA ASP A 7 12.53 7.25 -21.48
C ASP A 7 12.90 8.55 -20.77
N THR A 8 13.05 8.52 -19.45
CA THR A 8 13.54 9.68 -18.67
C THR A 8 14.94 10.12 -19.08
N LEU A 9 15.85 9.18 -19.40
CA LEU A 9 17.20 9.53 -19.88
C LEU A 9 17.17 10.20 -21.26
N LYS A 10 16.22 9.84 -22.13
CA LYS A 10 16.06 10.42 -23.47
C LYS A 10 15.46 11.82 -23.43
N GLU A 11 14.77 12.19 -22.35
CA GLU A 11 14.12 13.48 -22.21
C GLU A 11 15.13 14.56 -21.81
N GLN A 12 15.63 15.30 -22.80
CA GLN A 12 16.69 16.30 -22.60
C GLN A 12 16.26 17.52 -21.77
N GLU A 13 14.98 17.84 -21.77
CA GLU A 13 14.42 18.97 -21.01
C GLU A 13 14.18 18.65 -19.51
N HIS A 14 14.27 17.39 -19.13
CA HIS A 14 14.05 16.97 -17.75
C HIS A 14 15.25 17.35 -16.86
N LYS A 15 15.08 18.34 -15.98
CA LYS A 15 16.16 18.90 -15.14
C LYS A 15 16.89 17.87 -14.28
N THR A 16 16.19 16.85 -13.79
CA THR A 16 16.72 15.82 -12.88
C THR A 16 16.73 14.42 -13.54
N ARG A 17 16.86 14.37 -14.88
CA ARG A 17 16.77 13.13 -15.67
C ARG A 17 17.67 12.00 -15.15
N ILE A 18 18.90 12.33 -14.73
CA ILE A 18 19.87 11.33 -14.26
C ILE A 18 19.41 10.74 -12.91
N GLY A 19 19.06 11.59 -11.95
CA GLY A 19 18.60 11.13 -10.62
C GLY A 19 17.32 10.32 -10.73
N THR A 20 16.37 10.77 -11.53
CA THR A 20 15.10 10.03 -11.78
C THR A 20 15.34 8.70 -12.49
N ALA A 21 16.24 8.66 -13.47
CA ALA A 21 16.57 7.42 -14.18
C ALA A 21 17.29 6.42 -13.27
N ILE A 22 18.21 6.88 -12.43
CA ILE A 22 18.87 6.03 -11.42
C ILE A 22 17.83 5.46 -10.45
N PHE A 23 16.90 6.29 -9.95
CA PHE A 23 15.81 5.85 -9.09
C PHE A 23 15.01 4.69 -9.72
N TRP A 24 14.52 4.86 -10.95
CA TRP A 24 13.74 3.83 -11.64
C TRP A 24 14.56 2.59 -11.98
N THR A 25 15.85 2.75 -12.25
CA THR A 25 16.75 1.62 -12.53
C THR A 25 16.97 0.79 -11.27
N ILE A 26 17.31 1.42 -10.14
CA ILE A 26 17.50 0.74 -8.86
C ILE A 26 16.21 0.03 -8.45
N LEU A 27 15.07 0.71 -8.53
CA LEU A 27 13.79 0.13 -8.18
C LEU A 27 13.47 -1.08 -9.07
N SER A 28 13.77 -1.00 -10.37
CA SER A 28 13.61 -2.14 -11.30
C SER A 28 14.48 -3.33 -10.92
N ILE A 29 15.73 -3.10 -10.54
CA ILE A 29 16.65 -4.15 -10.09
C ILE A 29 16.12 -4.82 -8.83
N ILE A 30 15.67 -4.05 -7.84
CA ILE A 30 15.10 -4.59 -6.61
C ILE A 30 13.85 -5.46 -6.89
N PHE A 31 12.96 -5.02 -7.78
CA PHE A 31 11.75 -5.78 -8.12
C PHE A 31 12.06 -7.06 -8.93
N ILE A 32 13.05 -7.04 -9.81
CA ILE A 32 13.39 -8.19 -10.67
C ILE A 32 14.26 -9.20 -9.93
N ALA A 33 15.25 -8.72 -9.20
CA ALA A 33 16.33 -9.55 -8.64
C ALA A 33 16.46 -9.47 -7.12
N GLY A 34 15.57 -8.76 -6.41
CA GLY A 34 15.70 -8.53 -4.97
C GLY A 34 15.79 -9.80 -4.13
N GLY A 35 15.11 -10.88 -4.54
CA GLY A 35 15.22 -12.18 -3.86
C GLY A 35 16.57 -12.89 -4.06
N ALA A 36 17.34 -12.51 -5.09
CA ALA A 36 18.68 -13.08 -5.37
C ALA A 36 19.82 -12.18 -4.84
N ILE A 37 19.52 -10.95 -4.44
CA ILE A 37 20.50 -9.97 -3.93
C ILE A 37 20.56 -10.08 -2.40
N PRO A 38 21.76 -10.04 -1.79
CA PRO A 38 21.88 -10.02 -0.35
C PRO A 38 21.08 -8.86 0.29
N PRO A 39 20.37 -9.09 1.40
CA PRO A 39 19.50 -8.06 2.03
C PRO A 39 20.23 -6.74 2.36
N VAL A 40 21.50 -6.82 2.75
CA VAL A 40 22.34 -5.65 3.03
C VAL A 40 22.50 -4.76 1.78
N VAL A 41 22.68 -5.37 0.61
CA VAL A 41 22.82 -4.64 -0.66
C VAL A 41 21.49 -4.00 -1.05
N VAL A 42 20.37 -4.72 -0.88
CA VAL A 42 19.01 -4.15 -1.10
C VAL A 42 18.81 -2.97 -0.16
N GLY A 43 19.18 -3.08 1.11
CA GLY A 43 19.11 -1.97 2.08
C GLY A 43 19.94 -0.76 1.64
N ALA A 44 21.18 -0.98 1.18
CA ALA A 44 22.02 0.10 0.66
C ALA A 44 21.41 0.77 -0.58
N LEU A 45 20.82 0.00 -1.51
CA LEU A 45 20.10 0.53 -2.67
C LEU A 45 18.88 1.37 -2.26
N LEU A 46 18.15 0.94 -1.24
CA LEU A 46 17.02 1.71 -0.69
C LEU A 46 17.47 3.02 -0.05
N LEU A 47 18.63 3.06 0.63
CA LEU A 47 19.22 4.29 1.15
C LEU A 47 19.58 5.25 0.00
N VAL A 48 20.15 4.75 -1.09
CA VAL A 48 20.44 5.58 -2.28
C VAL A 48 19.14 6.18 -2.85
N ILE A 49 18.07 5.40 -2.97
CA ILE A 49 16.74 5.89 -3.38
C ILE A 49 16.25 6.97 -2.41
N GLY A 50 16.40 6.76 -1.10
CA GLY A 50 16.02 7.74 -0.07
C GLY A 50 16.76 9.06 -0.23
N VAL A 51 18.08 9.01 -0.44
CA VAL A 51 18.91 10.21 -0.68
C VAL A 51 18.50 10.93 -1.97
N LEU A 52 18.27 10.21 -3.07
CA LEU A 52 17.81 10.79 -4.33
C LEU A 52 16.46 11.48 -4.18
N THR A 53 15.56 10.90 -3.41
CA THR A 53 14.24 11.48 -3.16
C THR A 53 14.32 12.69 -2.23
N ALA A 54 15.09 12.62 -1.14
CA ALA A 54 15.30 13.71 -0.21
C ALA A 54 16.00 14.92 -0.87
N SER A 55 16.94 14.66 -1.78
CA SER A 55 17.63 15.70 -2.56
C SER A 55 16.79 16.25 -3.73
N LYS A 56 15.51 15.87 -3.83
CA LYS A 56 14.59 16.30 -4.90
C LYS A 56 15.09 15.98 -6.32
N GLN A 57 15.91 14.93 -6.46
CA GLN A 57 16.42 14.45 -7.75
C GLN A 57 15.43 13.55 -8.49
N VAL A 58 14.29 13.20 -7.86
CA VAL A 58 13.24 12.37 -8.46
C VAL A 58 12.03 13.24 -8.74
N ASN A 59 11.79 13.49 -10.01
CA ASN A 59 10.66 14.30 -10.46
C ASN A 59 9.92 13.61 -11.61
N ILE A 60 8.66 13.98 -11.77
CA ILE A 60 7.84 13.54 -12.89
C ILE A 60 8.28 14.29 -14.14
N GLY A 61 8.57 13.57 -15.22
CA GLY A 61 8.87 14.16 -16.53
C GLY A 61 7.61 14.65 -17.25
N ASN A 62 7.76 15.00 -18.53
CA ASN A 62 6.64 15.37 -19.39
C ASN A 62 5.78 14.13 -19.68
N LEU A 63 4.68 14.00 -18.95
CA LEU A 63 3.73 12.92 -19.17
C LEU A 63 2.98 13.14 -20.48
N LYS A 64 3.09 12.19 -21.41
CA LYS A 64 2.24 12.18 -22.60
C LYS A 64 0.81 11.88 -22.18
N MET A 65 -0.03 12.91 -22.17
CA MET A 65 -1.45 12.73 -21.90
C MET A 65 -2.12 11.97 -23.06
N PRO A 66 -3.06 11.05 -22.73
CA PRO A 66 -3.84 10.40 -23.77
C PRO A 66 -4.67 11.42 -24.54
N ASN A 67 -4.91 11.16 -25.83
CA ASN A 67 -5.82 11.99 -26.61
C ASN A 67 -7.24 11.86 -26.05
N VAL A 68 -7.76 12.97 -25.49
CA VAL A 68 -9.05 13.02 -24.82
C VAL A 68 -10.19 12.61 -25.75
N ASP A 69 -10.17 13.07 -27.01
CA ASP A 69 -11.21 12.76 -28.01
C ASP A 69 -11.24 11.25 -28.32
N PHE A 70 -10.05 10.62 -28.42
CA PHE A 70 -9.94 9.19 -28.62
C PHE A 70 -10.45 8.41 -27.41
N ALA A 71 -10.10 8.85 -26.19
CA ALA A 71 -10.54 8.22 -24.95
C ALA A 71 -12.07 8.29 -24.80
N GLU A 72 -12.68 9.44 -25.05
CA GLU A 72 -14.13 9.61 -25.03
C GLU A 72 -14.86 8.77 -26.07
N MET A 73 -14.33 8.74 -27.30
CA MET A 73 -14.92 7.92 -28.37
C MET A 73 -14.87 6.43 -28.02
N GLN A 74 -13.75 5.95 -27.47
CA GLN A 74 -13.61 4.55 -27.02
C GLN A 74 -14.50 4.25 -25.81
N ALA A 75 -14.60 5.15 -24.87
CA ALA A 75 -15.48 5.00 -23.70
C ALA A 75 -16.95 4.85 -24.11
N LYS A 76 -17.44 5.69 -25.03
CA LYS A 76 -18.80 5.60 -25.59
C LYS A 76 -19.02 4.29 -26.35
N LYS A 77 -18.01 3.82 -27.11
CA LYS A 77 -18.11 2.59 -27.91
C LYS A 77 -18.09 1.33 -27.05
N LEU A 78 -17.28 1.31 -25.99
CA LEU A 78 -17.08 0.13 -25.14
C LEU A 78 -18.08 0.05 -23.98
N ASN A 79 -18.59 1.20 -23.55
CA ASN A 79 -19.51 1.27 -22.42
C ASN A 79 -19.01 0.43 -21.24
N ASN A 80 -19.84 -0.42 -20.66
CA ASN A 80 -19.49 -1.26 -19.48
C ASN A 80 -18.36 -2.29 -19.76
N LYS A 81 -18.05 -2.59 -21.02
CA LYS A 81 -16.96 -3.53 -21.36
C LYS A 81 -15.58 -3.03 -20.92
N ILE A 82 -15.42 -1.73 -20.66
CA ILE A 82 -14.17 -1.14 -20.16
C ILE A 82 -13.78 -1.70 -18.78
N PHE A 83 -14.75 -2.19 -17.99
CA PHE A 83 -14.49 -2.78 -16.68
C PHE A 83 -14.10 -4.26 -16.73
N LEU A 84 -14.18 -4.90 -17.90
CA LEU A 84 -13.90 -6.33 -18.04
C LEU A 84 -12.48 -6.73 -17.57
N PRO A 85 -11.40 -5.99 -17.89
CA PRO A 85 -10.08 -6.30 -17.36
C PRO A 85 -10.00 -6.26 -15.82
N SER A 86 -10.68 -5.31 -15.19
CA SER A 86 -10.74 -5.21 -13.72
C SER A 86 -11.47 -6.39 -13.10
N ILE A 87 -12.56 -6.85 -13.73
CA ILE A 87 -13.28 -8.05 -13.31
C ILE A 87 -12.39 -9.29 -13.47
N VAL A 88 -11.62 -9.37 -14.55
CA VAL A 88 -10.68 -10.49 -14.79
C VAL A 88 -9.60 -10.54 -13.71
N ILE A 89 -9.06 -9.39 -13.25
CA ILE A 89 -8.13 -9.38 -12.12
C ILE A 89 -8.81 -9.88 -10.85
N ALA A 90 -9.98 -9.34 -10.51
CA ALA A 90 -10.66 -9.64 -9.26
C ALA A 90 -11.09 -11.12 -9.20
N VAL A 91 -11.83 -11.58 -10.20
CA VAL A 91 -12.32 -12.96 -10.25
C VAL A 91 -11.18 -13.94 -10.49
N GLY A 92 -10.26 -13.62 -11.40
CA GLY A 92 -9.13 -14.50 -11.74
C GLY A 92 -8.21 -14.73 -10.55
N SER A 93 -7.88 -13.68 -9.78
CA SER A 93 -7.04 -13.84 -8.58
C SER A 93 -7.72 -14.68 -7.50
N LEU A 94 -9.03 -14.50 -7.28
CA LEU A 94 -9.79 -15.31 -6.34
C LEU A 94 -9.85 -16.78 -6.78
N VAL A 95 -10.16 -17.03 -8.05
CA VAL A 95 -10.25 -18.41 -8.59
C VAL A 95 -8.89 -19.10 -8.48
N ILE A 96 -7.80 -18.44 -8.90
CA ILE A 96 -6.47 -19.04 -8.82
C ILE A 96 -6.07 -19.31 -7.36
N ALA A 97 -6.28 -18.35 -6.45
CA ALA A 97 -5.94 -18.52 -5.04
C ALA A 97 -6.77 -19.62 -4.35
N GLN A 98 -8.05 -19.79 -4.74
CA GLN A 98 -8.94 -20.77 -4.12
C GLN A 98 -8.75 -22.19 -4.67
N PHE A 99 -8.47 -22.33 -5.96
CA PHE A 99 -8.42 -23.64 -6.63
C PHE A 99 -6.98 -24.14 -6.91
N THR A 100 -5.96 -23.37 -6.52
CA THR A 100 -4.56 -23.77 -6.64
C THR A 100 -3.81 -23.58 -5.34
N SER A 101 -2.65 -24.22 -5.19
CA SER A 101 -1.74 -24.03 -4.05
C SER A 101 -0.83 -22.79 -4.20
N LEU A 102 -1.08 -21.93 -5.18
CA LEU A 102 -0.28 -20.73 -5.42
C LEU A 102 -0.58 -19.65 -4.38
N SER A 103 0.45 -18.90 -3.99
CA SER A 103 0.27 -17.77 -3.09
C SER A 103 -0.61 -16.68 -3.73
N GLY A 104 -1.35 -15.92 -2.90
CA GLY A 104 -2.20 -14.83 -3.37
C GLY A 104 -1.46 -13.82 -4.24
N THR A 105 -0.18 -13.56 -3.97
CA THR A 105 0.67 -12.66 -4.76
C THR A 105 0.89 -13.18 -6.18
N VAL A 106 1.15 -14.49 -6.31
CA VAL A 106 1.31 -15.14 -7.62
C VAL A 106 -0.01 -15.17 -8.36
N ALA A 107 -1.11 -15.45 -7.65
CA ALA A 107 -2.46 -15.44 -8.23
C ALA A 107 -2.82 -14.07 -8.84
N ILE A 108 -2.58 -12.98 -8.13
CA ILE A 108 -2.77 -11.62 -8.65
C ILE A 108 -1.86 -11.35 -9.86
N GLY A 109 -0.61 -11.80 -9.82
CA GLY A 109 0.33 -11.65 -10.94
C GLY A 109 -0.20 -12.30 -12.22
N ILE A 110 -0.65 -13.56 -12.14
CA ILE A 110 -1.22 -14.30 -13.28
C ILE A 110 -2.51 -13.63 -13.77
N ALA A 111 -3.41 -13.25 -12.85
CA ALA A 111 -4.64 -12.55 -13.17
C ALA A 111 -4.39 -11.19 -13.86
N SER A 112 -3.34 -10.48 -13.46
CA SER A 112 -2.92 -9.22 -14.10
C SER A 112 -2.47 -9.43 -15.55
N VAL A 113 -1.71 -10.48 -15.83
CA VAL A 113 -1.34 -10.85 -17.21
C VAL A 113 -2.58 -11.16 -18.04
N ALA A 114 -3.51 -11.95 -17.50
CA ALA A 114 -4.77 -12.26 -18.17
C ALA A 114 -5.61 -10.99 -18.44
N ALA A 115 -5.62 -10.03 -17.51
CA ALA A 115 -6.30 -8.75 -17.67
C ALA A 115 -5.66 -7.88 -18.78
N VAL A 116 -4.32 -7.87 -18.89
CA VAL A 116 -3.63 -7.19 -20.00
C VAL A 116 -4.02 -7.80 -21.35
N ILE A 117 -4.06 -9.14 -21.44
CA ILE A 117 -4.52 -9.83 -22.65
C ILE A 117 -5.99 -9.43 -22.95
N THR A 118 -6.86 -9.44 -21.94
CA THR A 118 -8.25 -9.03 -22.08
C THR A 118 -8.36 -7.58 -22.55
N THR A 119 -7.52 -6.69 -22.04
CA THR A 119 -7.45 -5.29 -22.48
C THR A 119 -7.14 -5.19 -23.97
N PHE A 120 -6.16 -5.93 -24.47
CA PHE A 120 -5.84 -5.94 -25.91
C PHE A 120 -6.99 -6.45 -26.77
N LEU A 121 -7.68 -7.51 -26.32
CA LEU A 121 -8.80 -8.11 -27.04
C LEU A 121 -10.02 -7.18 -27.08
N VAL A 122 -10.33 -6.52 -25.95
CA VAL A 122 -11.50 -5.66 -25.82
C VAL A 122 -11.29 -4.29 -26.46
N LEU A 123 -10.15 -3.65 -26.17
CA LEU A 123 -9.83 -2.29 -26.65
C LEU A 123 -9.24 -2.29 -28.05
N LYS A 124 -8.76 -3.43 -28.56
CA LYS A 124 -7.96 -3.53 -29.78
C LYS A 124 -6.80 -2.53 -29.79
N ALA A 125 -6.21 -2.31 -28.61
CA ALA A 125 -5.15 -1.35 -28.38
C ALA A 125 -3.84 -1.82 -29.04
N LYS A 126 -3.02 -0.87 -29.49
CA LYS A 126 -1.67 -1.18 -29.99
C LYS A 126 -0.72 -1.35 -28.79
N PRO A 127 0.29 -2.25 -28.85
CA PRO A 127 1.27 -2.42 -27.79
C PRO A 127 1.96 -1.11 -27.34
N LYS A 128 2.14 -0.18 -28.28
CA LYS A 128 2.70 1.14 -28.04
C LYS A 128 1.90 1.92 -26.97
N HIS A 129 0.57 1.88 -27.01
CA HIS A 129 -0.28 2.57 -26.03
C HIS A 129 -0.12 1.98 -24.64
N LEU A 130 0.05 0.64 -24.53
CA LEU A 130 0.32 0.02 -23.23
C LEU A 130 1.62 0.54 -22.60
N VAL A 131 2.69 0.66 -23.41
CA VAL A 131 3.99 1.16 -22.91
C VAL A 131 3.89 2.62 -22.51
N GLU A 132 3.23 3.46 -23.31
CA GLU A 132 3.05 4.90 -23.02
C GLU A 132 2.21 5.09 -21.74
N ASP A 133 1.08 4.42 -21.62
CA ASP A 133 0.21 4.51 -20.43
C ASP A 133 0.87 3.90 -19.20
N SER A 134 1.58 2.78 -19.33
CA SER A 134 2.35 2.20 -18.22
C SER A 134 3.42 3.16 -17.71
N ASN A 135 4.15 3.83 -18.60
CA ASN A 135 5.15 4.84 -18.23
C ASN A 135 4.49 6.03 -17.52
N ARG A 136 3.36 6.51 -18.02
CA ARG A 136 2.59 7.58 -17.40
C ARG A 136 2.15 7.21 -15.99
N MET A 137 1.53 6.04 -15.83
CA MET A 137 1.08 5.54 -14.53
C MET A 137 2.23 5.35 -13.53
N VAL A 138 3.33 4.73 -13.97
CA VAL A 138 4.52 4.53 -13.13
C VAL A 138 5.10 5.86 -12.68
N GLN A 139 5.22 6.85 -13.56
CA GLN A 139 5.71 8.18 -13.21
C GLN A 139 4.74 8.95 -12.30
N SER A 140 3.42 8.81 -12.49
CA SER A 140 2.40 9.45 -11.63
C SER A 140 2.49 8.96 -10.18
N VAL A 141 2.74 7.67 -9.99
CA VAL A 141 3.00 7.10 -8.66
C VAL A 141 4.32 7.63 -8.08
N GLY A 142 5.33 7.80 -8.94
CA GLY A 142 6.60 8.44 -8.60
C GLY A 142 7.31 7.82 -7.40
N SER A 143 7.91 8.67 -6.59
CA SER A 143 8.64 8.26 -5.37
C SER A 143 7.75 7.62 -4.30
N THR A 144 6.43 7.77 -4.38
CA THR A 144 5.51 7.16 -3.40
C THR A 144 5.48 5.63 -3.48
N SER A 145 5.94 5.04 -4.61
CA SER A 145 6.03 3.60 -4.80
C SER A 145 6.94 2.88 -3.81
N ILE A 146 7.92 3.58 -3.22
CA ILE A 146 8.87 3.01 -2.26
C ILE A 146 8.38 3.11 -0.80
N LEU A 147 7.42 3.99 -0.51
CA LEU A 147 6.97 4.24 0.87
C LEU A 147 6.50 2.99 1.61
N PRO A 148 5.69 2.09 1.03
CA PRO A 148 5.25 0.88 1.74
C PRO A 148 6.41 0.01 2.22
N GLN A 149 7.47 -0.14 1.43
CA GLN A 149 8.64 -0.95 1.77
C GLN A 149 9.48 -0.29 2.88
N LEU A 150 9.68 1.04 2.81
CA LEU A 150 10.41 1.77 3.84
C LEU A 150 9.66 1.74 5.17
N LEU A 151 8.34 1.90 5.15
CA LEU A 151 7.51 1.86 6.36
C LEU A 151 7.45 0.46 6.98
N ALA A 152 7.42 -0.60 6.15
CA ALA A 152 7.52 -1.97 6.65
C ALA A 152 8.88 -2.23 7.32
N ALA A 153 9.97 -1.75 6.73
CA ALA A 153 11.31 -1.84 7.33
C ALA A 153 11.38 -1.07 8.66
N LEU A 154 10.76 0.11 8.74
CA LEU A 154 10.68 0.88 9.99
C LEU A 154 9.94 0.11 11.10
N GLY A 155 8.90 -0.65 10.76
CA GLY A 155 8.17 -1.52 11.70
C GLY A 155 9.08 -2.58 12.33
N THR A 156 9.95 -3.21 11.54
CA THR A 156 10.91 -4.21 12.06
C THR A 156 11.96 -3.57 12.97
N VAL A 157 12.41 -2.35 12.63
CA VAL A 157 13.33 -1.58 13.48
C VAL A 157 12.68 -1.24 14.83
N PHE A 158 11.42 -0.80 14.83
CA PHE A 158 10.70 -0.49 16.05
C PHE A 158 10.49 -1.72 16.94
N THR A 159 10.18 -2.88 16.34
CA THR A 159 10.08 -4.14 17.08
C THR A 159 11.42 -4.52 17.71
N ALA A 160 12.52 -4.43 16.95
CA ALA A 160 13.86 -4.73 17.44
C ALA A 160 14.34 -3.74 18.53
N ALA A 161 13.88 -2.49 18.47
CA ALA A 161 14.18 -1.46 19.46
C ALA A 161 13.34 -1.56 20.75
N GLY A 162 12.43 -2.55 20.87
CA GLY A 162 11.60 -2.73 22.08
C GLY A 162 10.52 -1.66 22.25
N VAL A 163 10.08 -1.00 21.17
CA VAL A 163 9.04 0.04 21.25
C VAL A 163 7.74 -0.52 21.82
N GLY A 164 7.43 -1.81 21.55
CA GLY A 164 6.27 -2.49 22.13
C GLY A 164 6.29 -2.48 23.65
N ASP A 165 7.44 -2.74 24.28
CA ASP A 165 7.59 -2.78 25.74
C ASP A 165 7.41 -1.39 26.36
N VAL A 166 7.91 -0.35 25.70
CA VAL A 166 7.71 1.05 26.12
C VAL A 166 6.24 1.43 26.07
N ILE A 167 5.53 1.03 25.00
CA ILE A 167 4.08 1.25 24.85
C ILE A 167 3.32 0.52 25.95
N SER A 168 3.64 -0.76 26.21
CA SER A 168 3.03 -1.56 27.25
C SER A 168 3.18 -0.89 28.62
N SER A 169 4.39 -0.49 28.99
CA SER A 169 4.69 0.19 30.24
C SER A 169 3.97 1.53 30.39
N GLY A 170 3.85 2.29 29.28
CA GLY A 170 3.13 3.56 29.27
C GLY A 170 1.63 3.39 29.46
N ILE A 171 1.04 2.38 28.82
CA ILE A 171 -0.41 2.15 28.81
C ILE A 171 -0.88 1.44 30.09
N SER A 172 -0.05 0.61 30.73
CA SER A 172 -0.41 -0.11 31.95
C SER A 172 -0.85 0.80 33.11
N ASN A 173 -0.39 2.04 33.12
CA ASN A 173 -0.82 3.03 34.10
C ASN A 173 -2.24 3.59 33.86
N PHE A 174 -2.78 3.43 32.65
CA PHE A 174 -4.09 3.97 32.27
C PHE A 174 -5.17 2.92 32.11
N ILE A 175 -4.79 1.65 31.91
CA ILE A 175 -5.74 0.55 31.76
C ILE A 175 -5.87 -0.17 33.13
N PRO A 176 -7.06 -0.15 33.73
CA PRO A 176 -7.29 -0.94 34.96
C PRO A 176 -7.12 -2.44 34.69
N GLU A 177 -6.43 -3.15 35.58
CA GLU A 177 -6.25 -4.59 35.48
C GLU A 177 -7.62 -5.31 35.44
N GLY A 178 -7.77 -6.26 34.52
CA GLY A 178 -9.00 -7.04 34.36
C GLY A 178 -10.13 -6.33 33.59
N ASN A 179 -9.94 -5.10 33.11
CA ASN A 179 -10.96 -4.42 32.33
C ASN A 179 -10.84 -4.77 30.82
N ILE A 180 -11.59 -5.78 30.40
CA ILE A 180 -11.62 -6.30 29.03
C ILE A 180 -11.93 -5.18 28.03
N LEU A 181 -12.95 -4.36 28.30
CA LEU A 181 -13.35 -3.30 27.37
C LEU A 181 -12.25 -2.24 27.18
N ALA A 182 -11.59 -1.86 28.28
CA ALA A 182 -10.47 -0.90 28.19
C ALA A 182 -9.30 -1.49 27.38
N GLY A 183 -8.98 -2.77 27.58
CA GLY A 183 -7.97 -3.48 26.78
C GLY A 183 -8.31 -3.53 25.29
N VAL A 184 -9.54 -3.87 24.94
CA VAL A 184 -10.04 -3.91 23.55
C VAL A 184 -9.99 -2.53 22.90
N ILE A 185 -10.48 -1.49 23.60
CA ILE A 185 -10.40 -0.10 23.10
C ILE A 185 -8.95 0.31 22.84
N ALA A 186 -8.07 0.08 23.83
CA ALA A 186 -6.67 0.43 23.71
C ALA A 186 -5.98 -0.32 22.57
N TYR A 187 -6.32 -1.60 22.35
CA TYR A 187 -5.75 -2.37 21.25
C TYR A 187 -6.22 -1.88 19.88
N CYS A 188 -7.53 -1.71 19.67
CA CYS A 188 -8.06 -1.21 18.39
C CYS A 188 -7.63 0.22 18.09
N VAL A 189 -7.72 1.11 19.07
CA VAL A 189 -7.30 2.52 18.90
C VAL A 189 -5.78 2.61 18.75
N GLY A 190 -5.02 1.87 19.55
CA GLY A 190 -3.56 1.76 19.43
C GLY A 190 -3.14 1.30 18.04
N MET A 191 -3.80 0.26 17.52
CA MET A 191 -3.59 -0.21 16.14
C MET A 191 -3.85 0.90 15.11
N ALA A 192 -4.98 1.60 15.21
CA ALA A 192 -5.31 2.67 14.28
C ALA A 192 -4.31 3.84 14.36
N VAL A 193 -4.03 4.33 15.58
CA VAL A 193 -3.12 5.48 15.80
C VAL A 193 -1.70 5.14 15.37
N PHE A 194 -1.18 3.97 15.74
CA PHE A 194 0.17 3.59 15.36
C PHE A 194 0.28 3.35 13.85
N THR A 195 -0.76 2.81 13.23
CA THR A 195 -0.85 2.69 11.78
C THR A 195 -0.89 4.06 11.09
N MET A 196 -1.55 5.06 11.68
CA MET A 196 -1.51 6.43 11.15
C MET A 196 -0.08 7.00 11.13
N ILE A 197 0.73 6.69 12.13
CA ILE A 197 2.13 7.11 12.23
C ILE A 197 2.99 6.32 11.24
N MET A 198 2.81 5.00 11.21
CA MET A 198 3.62 4.09 10.39
C MET A 198 3.21 4.04 8.92
N GLY A 199 1.95 4.40 8.60
CA GLY A 199 1.38 4.25 7.25
C GLY A 199 1.14 2.80 6.82
N ASN A 200 1.36 1.81 7.70
CA ASN A 200 1.27 0.38 7.39
C ASN A 200 0.73 -0.41 8.59
N ALA A 201 -0.44 -1.05 8.41
CA ALA A 201 -1.09 -1.81 9.46
C ALA A 201 -0.32 -3.08 9.86
N PHE A 202 0.37 -3.74 8.94
CA PHE A 202 1.16 -4.94 9.28
C PHE A 202 2.37 -4.58 10.15
N ALA A 203 3.04 -3.46 9.84
CA ALA A 203 4.15 -2.97 10.65
C ALA A 203 3.67 -2.53 12.04
N ALA A 204 2.53 -1.85 12.12
CA ALA A 204 1.91 -1.48 13.39
C ALA A 204 1.49 -2.71 14.20
N PHE A 205 0.96 -3.75 13.54
CA PHE A 205 0.47 -4.96 14.18
C PHE A 205 1.55 -5.67 14.99
N SER A 206 2.75 -5.81 14.46
CA SER A 206 3.87 -6.46 15.16
C SER A 206 4.24 -5.75 16.47
N VAL A 207 4.20 -4.42 16.50
CA VAL A 207 4.56 -3.62 17.68
C VAL A 207 3.41 -3.53 18.69
N ILE A 208 2.22 -3.19 18.21
CA ILE A 208 1.05 -2.96 19.08
C ILE A 208 0.49 -4.27 19.63
N THR A 209 0.58 -5.37 18.91
CA THR A 209 0.19 -6.68 19.44
C THR A 209 1.08 -7.08 20.60
N VAL A 210 2.38 -6.87 20.52
CA VAL A 210 3.30 -7.13 21.64
C VAL A 210 3.04 -6.16 22.80
N GLY A 211 2.88 -4.87 22.50
CA GLY A 211 2.76 -3.83 23.52
C GLY A 211 1.38 -3.77 24.21
N ILE A 212 0.30 -4.07 23.49
CA ILE A 212 -1.07 -3.95 24.02
C ILE A 212 -1.83 -5.27 23.90
N GLY A 213 -1.79 -5.91 22.74
CA GLY A 213 -2.60 -7.11 22.47
C GLY A 213 -2.31 -8.24 23.44
N LEU A 214 -1.03 -8.59 23.64
CA LEU A 214 -0.63 -9.68 24.53
C LEU A 214 -1.03 -9.42 25.99
N PRO A 215 -0.61 -8.30 26.63
CA PRO A 215 -0.88 -8.10 28.05
C PRO A 215 -2.34 -7.77 28.39
N PHE A 216 -3.05 -7.04 27.54
CA PHE A 216 -4.36 -6.48 27.89
C PHE A 216 -5.56 -7.13 27.19
N VAL A 217 -5.33 -8.00 26.20
CA VAL A 217 -6.42 -8.69 25.48
C VAL A 217 -6.24 -10.20 25.52
N PHE A 218 -5.11 -10.72 25.04
CA PHE A 218 -4.91 -12.17 24.99
C PHE A 218 -4.70 -12.79 26.36
N ALA A 219 -3.97 -12.12 27.25
CA ALA A 219 -3.80 -12.57 28.63
C ALA A 219 -5.14 -12.63 29.42
N GLN A 220 -6.16 -11.89 28.97
CA GLN A 220 -7.51 -11.91 29.56
C GLN A 220 -8.42 -12.99 28.95
N GLY A 221 -7.89 -13.87 28.07
CA GLY A 221 -8.60 -15.04 27.55
C GLY A 221 -9.23 -14.83 26.19
N ALA A 222 -8.93 -13.74 25.47
CA ALA A 222 -9.45 -13.51 24.14
C ALA A 222 -8.98 -14.57 23.15
N ASN A 223 -9.85 -14.96 22.21
CA ASN A 223 -9.47 -15.80 21.08
C ASN A 223 -8.45 -15.07 20.19
N VAL A 224 -7.23 -15.60 20.15
CA VAL A 224 -6.07 -14.97 19.47
C VAL A 224 -6.33 -14.75 17.97
N ALA A 225 -7.00 -15.72 17.30
CA ALA A 225 -7.27 -15.61 15.87
C ALA A 225 -8.28 -14.51 15.57
N ILE A 226 -9.37 -14.43 16.35
CA ILE A 226 -10.42 -13.43 16.16
C ILE A 226 -9.90 -12.04 16.55
N ALA A 227 -9.30 -11.90 17.73
CA ALA A 227 -8.80 -10.61 18.18
C ALA A 227 -7.64 -10.10 17.31
N GLY A 228 -6.74 -10.98 16.86
CA GLY A 228 -5.67 -10.63 15.96
C GLY A 228 -6.17 -10.16 14.59
N ALA A 229 -7.14 -10.86 13.99
CA ALA A 229 -7.75 -10.46 12.73
C ALA A 229 -8.47 -9.11 12.84
N LEU A 230 -9.25 -8.91 13.90
CA LEU A 230 -9.97 -7.65 14.14
C LEU A 230 -9.02 -6.49 14.45
N ALA A 231 -7.92 -6.74 15.18
CA ALA A 231 -6.90 -5.73 15.42
C ALA A 231 -6.20 -5.29 14.13
N LEU A 232 -5.82 -6.25 13.27
CA LEU A 232 -5.21 -5.94 11.98
C LEU A 232 -6.16 -5.10 11.11
N THR A 233 -7.44 -5.46 11.06
CA THR A 233 -8.45 -4.72 10.30
C THR A 233 -8.80 -3.37 10.96
N ALA A 234 -8.74 -3.24 12.28
CA ALA A 234 -8.78 -1.93 12.97
C ALA A 234 -7.58 -1.05 12.57
N GLY A 235 -6.40 -1.64 12.39
CA GLY A 235 -5.23 -0.96 11.82
C GLY A 235 -5.50 -0.39 10.43
N TYR A 236 -6.24 -1.10 9.56
CA TYR A 236 -6.64 -0.55 8.26
C TYR A 236 -7.52 0.70 8.38
N CYS A 237 -8.33 0.84 9.44
CA CYS A 237 -9.03 2.11 9.68
C CYS A 237 -8.02 3.26 9.85
N GLY A 238 -6.88 3.00 10.51
CA GLY A 238 -5.78 3.96 10.61
C GLY A 238 -5.16 4.29 9.25
N THR A 239 -4.99 3.32 8.34
CA THR A 239 -4.46 3.59 7.00
C THR A 239 -5.34 4.55 6.21
N LEU A 240 -6.66 4.48 6.39
CA LEU A 240 -7.62 5.37 5.72
C LEU A 240 -7.56 6.82 6.24
N LEU A 241 -7.00 7.03 7.43
CA LEU A 241 -6.94 8.32 8.11
C LEU A 241 -5.60 9.06 7.95
N THR A 242 -4.64 8.52 7.22
CA THR A 242 -3.30 9.09 7.13
C THR A 242 -2.78 9.19 5.69
N PRO A 243 -2.13 10.31 5.33
CA PRO A 243 -1.44 10.40 4.05
C PRO A 243 -0.18 9.51 3.98
N MET A 244 0.31 9.02 5.13
CA MET A 244 1.46 8.12 5.19
C MET A 244 1.17 6.75 4.53
N ALA A 245 -0.09 6.34 4.50
CA ALA A 245 -0.52 5.15 3.77
C ALA A 245 -0.63 5.45 2.27
N ALA A 246 0.52 5.56 1.59
CA ALA A 246 0.62 5.99 0.21
C ALA A 246 -0.25 5.17 -0.75
N ASN A 247 -0.26 3.85 -0.60
CA ASN A 247 -1.03 2.92 -1.43
C ASN A 247 -2.56 3.08 -1.29
N PHE A 248 -3.05 3.57 -0.16
CA PHE A 248 -4.49 3.78 0.08
C PHE A 248 -4.96 5.20 -0.27
N ASN A 249 -4.10 6.20 -0.13
CA ASN A 249 -4.49 7.60 -0.21
C ASN A 249 -3.78 8.38 -1.32
N VAL A 250 -2.44 8.33 -1.35
CA VAL A 250 -1.65 9.15 -2.28
C VAL A 250 -1.64 8.56 -3.68
N MET A 251 -1.48 7.23 -3.80
CA MET A 251 -1.48 6.57 -5.11
C MET A 251 -2.83 6.69 -5.83
N PRO A 252 -3.98 6.40 -5.20
CA PRO A 252 -5.27 6.62 -5.84
C PRO A 252 -5.50 8.08 -6.26
N ALA A 253 -5.12 9.05 -5.41
CA ALA A 253 -5.23 10.46 -5.76
C ALA A 253 -4.34 10.85 -6.95
N ALA A 254 -3.13 10.28 -7.04
CA ALA A 254 -2.22 10.49 -8.16
C ALA A 254 -2.73 9.83 -9.46
N LEU A 255 -3.26 8.61 -9.37
CA LEU A 255 -3.82 7.88 -10.53
C LEU A 255 -5.09 8.53 -11.07
N LEU A 256 -5.91 9.11 -10.19
CA LEU A 256 -7.12 9.86 -10.58
C LEU A 256 -6.83 11.31 -10.97
N GLU A 257 -5.56 11.73 -10.93
CA GLU A 257 -5.11 13.08 -11.28
C GLU A 257 -5.90 14.18 -10.52
N THR A 258 -6.21 13.91 -9.23
CA THR A 258 -7.01 14.82 -8.41
C THR A 258 -6.24 16.09 -8.07
N LYS A 259 -6.94 17.24 -8.04
CA LYS A 259 -6.34 18.53 -7.64
C LYS A 259 -5.88 18.53 -6.18
N ASP A 260 -6.65 17.90 -5.30
CA ASP A 260 -6.32 17.75 -3.88
C ASP A 260 -5.78 16.36 -3.62
N LYS A 261 -4.51 16.27 -3.23
CA LYS A 261 -3.82 15.00 -2.91
C LYS A 261 -4.44 14.25 -1.72
N ASN A 262 -5.18 14.96 -0.87
CA ASN A 262 -5.81 14.40 0.33
C ASN A 262 -7.30 14.11 0.13
N VAL A 263 -7.85 14.27 -1.07
CA VAL A 263 -9.29 14.09 -1.30
C VAL A 263 -9.77 12.69 -0.94
N VAL A 264 -9.01 11.66 -1.30
CA VAL A 264 -9.34 10.27 -1.00
C VAL A 264 -9.46 10.06 0.51
N MET A 265 -8.45 10.50 1.27
CA MET A 265 -8.45 10.43 2.73
C MET A 265 -9.65 11.18 3.34
N LYS A 266 -9.94 12.40 2.88
CA LYS A 266 -11.07 13.19 3.38
C LYS A 266 -12.41 12.50 3.15
N CYS A 267 -12.61 11.90 1.97
CA CYS A 267 -13.85 11.20 1.64
C CYS A 267 -14.10 9.95 2.49
N GLN A 268 -13.04 9.25 2.90
CA GLN A 268 -13.17 7.98 3.62
C GLN A 268 -13.00 8.10 5.15
N SER A 269 -12.57 9.26 5.66
CA SER A 269 -12.28 9.46 7.09
C SER A 269 -13.47 9.15 8.00
N LEU A 270 -14.66 9.60 7.65
CA LEU A 270 -15.86 9.33 8.45
C LEU A 270 -16.16 7.84 8.54
N PHE A 271 -16.07 7.14 7.41
CA PHE A 271 -16.29 5.69 7.37
C PHE A 271 -15.23 4.93 8.16
N ALA A 272 -13.97 5.37 8.12
CA ALA A 272 -12.89 4.76 8.89
C ALA A 272 -13.13 4.87 10.41
N ILE A 273 -13.62 6.01 10.89
CA ILE A 273 -13.96 6.21 12.32
C ILE A 273 -15.13 5.30 12.72
N ILE A 274 -16.19 5.27 11.91
CA ILE A 274 -17.35 4.39 12.17
C ILE A 274 -16.93 2.93 12.20
N LEU A 275 -16.12 2.49 11.24
CA LEU A 275 -15.59 1.13 11.18
C LEU A 275 -14.71 0.80 12.39
N LEU A 276 -13.89 1.74 12.87
CA LEU A 276 -13.08 1.53 14.07
C LEU A 276 -13.95 1.26 15.30
N VAL A 277 -15.04 2.02 15.46
CA VAL A 277 -16.00 1.78 16.58
C VAL A 277 -16.67 0.41 16.43
N ILE A 278 -17.03 0.01 15.22
CA ILE A 278 -17.57 -1.32 14.94
C ILE A 278 -16.55 -2.41 15.28
N HIS A 279 -15.27 -2.24 14.96
CA HIS A 279 -14.21 -3.20 15.29
C HIS A 279 -14.03 -3.37 16.80
N ILE A 280 -14.13 -2.29 17.57
CA ILE A 280 -14.10 -2.35 19.03
C ILE A 280 -15.27 -3.21 19.54
N ALA A 281 -16.49 -2.95 19.05
CA ALA A 281 -17.66 -3.73 19.46
C ALA A 281 -17.51 -5.20 19.02
N LEU A 282 -17.13 -5.47 17.77
CA LEU A 282 -16.93 -6.84 17.29
C LEU A 282 -15.86 -7.59 18.07
N MET A 283 -14.74 -6.95 18.40
CA MET A 283 -13.68 -7.58 19.19
C MET A 283 -14.17 -7.92 20.60
N TYR A 284 -14.91 -7.00 21.22
CA TYR A 284 -15.47 -7.22 22.57
C TYR A 284 -16.45 -8.39 22.62
N PHE A 285 -17.32 -8.55 21.61
CA PHE A 285 -18.36 -9.59 21.61
C PHE A 285 -17.95 -10.91 20.98
N LEU A 286 -16.97 -10.92 20.06
CA LEU A 286 -16.61 -12.13 19.32
C LEU A 286 -15.31 -12.77 19.79
N ALA A 287 -14.41 -11.99 20.42
CA ALA A 287 -13.14 -12.53 20.86
C ALA A 287 -13.19 -13.07 22.30
N PHE A 288 -14.16 -12.64 23.07
CA PHE A 288 -14.45 -13.10 24.42
C PHE A 288 -15.78 -13.82 24.49
#